data_067b26952675acedf1c2430003bcd0db
#
_entry.id   067b26952675acedf1c2430003bcd0db
#
_cell.length_a   1.000
_cell.length_b   1.000
_cell.length_c   1.000
_cell.angle_alpha   90.00
_cell.angle_beta   90.00
_cell.angle_gamma   90.00
#
_symmetry.space_group_name_H-M   'P 1'
#
loop_
_entity.id
_entity.type
_entity.pdbx_description
1 polymer ?
#
loop_
_entity_poly.entity_id
_entity_poly.type
_entity_poly.pdbx_seq_one_letter_code
_entity_poly.pdbx_strand_id
1 'polypeptide(L)'
;MTAPDESTQAALAKPEFSEGNQEGGESPAPWRMLAPARQTAPVVFASPHSGRDYPPEFVASSRLDVIELRRSEDAYMDEIFAAAPDHGAPLLCAQFPRAYVDANREAFELDPAMFADPLPDYVNTSSPRIAAG
;
A
#
# COMPACT_ATOMS: atom_id res chain seq x y z
N MET A 1 54.78 -6.48 5.17
CA MET A 1 53.66 -7.19 5.83
C MET A 1 52.81 -6.14 6.49
N THR A 2 51.94 -5.54 5.68
CA THR A 2 51.14 -4.35 6.03
C THR A 2 49.70 -4.83 6.23
N ALA A 3 49.14 -4.53 7.39
CA ALA A 3 47.77 -4.90 7.76
C ALA A 3 46.75 -4.16 6.88
N PRO A 4 45.56 -4.74 6.57
CA PRO A 4 44.53 -4.05 5.85
C PRO A 4 43.79 -3.05 6.75
N ASP A 5 43.48 -1.92 6.17
CA ASP A 5 42.75 -0.77 6.70
C ASP A 5 41.32 -1.14 7.10
N GLU A 6 41.02 -0.97 8.39
CA GLU A 6 39.67 -1.12 8.99
C GLU A 6 38.89 0.19 8.90
N SER A 7 38.55 0.62 7.71
CA SER A 7 37.67 1.79 7.57
C SER A 7 36.73 1.67 6.40
N THR A 8 35.73 0.78 6.48
CA THR A 8 34.46 0.94 5.71
C THR A 8 33.37 0.04 6.30
N GLN A 9 32.98 0.25 7.54
CA GLN A 9 31.66 -0.10 8.01
C GLN A 9 30.84 1.19 8.10
N ALA A 10 30.39 1.67 6.96
CA ALA A 10 29.27 2.59 6.93
C ALA A 10 28.04 1.81 7.44
N ALA A 11 27.70 2.03 8.70
CA ALA A 11 26.46 1.52 9.29
C ALA A 11 25.31 2.02 8.43
N LEU A 12 24.65 1.12 7.73
CA LEU A 12 23.38 1.34 7.05
C LEU A 12 22.37 1.78 8.12
N ALA A 13 22.14 3.08 8.24
CA ALA A 13 21.08 3.63 9.06
C ALA A 13 19.77 3.07 8.54
N LYS A 14 19.01 2.42 9.43
CA LYS A 14 17.64 1.94 9.07
C LYS A 14 16.81 3.15 8.66
N PRO A 15 16.02 3.04 7.57
CA PRO A 15 15.14 4.12 7.16
C PRO A 15 14.17 4.47 8.30
N GLU A 16 14.03 5.76 8.60
CA GLU A 16 13.05 6.22 9.57
C GLU A 16 11.66 6.19 8.93
N PHE A 17 10.70 5.63 9.67
CA PHE A 17 9.29 5.59 9.28
C PHE A 17 8.60 6.87 9.75
N SER A 18 7.96 7.59 8.84
CA SER A 18 7.01 8.62 9.22
C SER A 18 5.59 8.06 9.07
N GLU A 19 4.92 7.90 10.20
CA GLU A 19 3.50 7.57 10.23
C GLU A 19 2.70 8.87 10.00
N GLY A 20 1.65 8.79 9.17
CA GLY A 20 0.78 9.93 8.93
C GLY A 20 0.09 10.35 10.22
N ASN A 21 0.33 11.59 10.65
CA ASN A 21 -0.19 12.11 11.90
C ASN A 21 -1.72 12.22 11.82
N GLN A 22 -2.42 11.36 12.57
CA GLN A 22 -3.86 11.48 12.84
C GLN A 22 -4.03 12.03 14.26
N GLU A 23 -4.40 13.30 14.38
CA GLU A 23 -4.93 13.83 15.62
C GLU A 23 -6.37 13.31 15.81
N GLY A 24 -6.55 12.40 16.74
CA GLY A 24 -7.86 12.01 17.26
C GLY A 24 -8.29 10.56 16.95
N GLY A 25 -8.04 9.65 17.89
CA GLY A 25 -8.60 8.29 17.92
C GLY A 25 -7.68 7.20 17.40
N GLU A 26 -7.60 6.10 18.13
CA GLU A 26 -6.68 4.94 17.99
C GLU A 26 -6.88 4.09 16.73
N SER A 27 -7.10 4.68 15.56
CA SER A 27 -6.99 3.92 14.30
C SER A 27 -5.56 4.02 13.78
N PRO A 28 -4.95 2.89 13.39
CA PRO A 28 -3.63 2.93 12.76
C PRO A 28 -3.67 3.80 11.51
N ALA A 29 -2.55 4.49 11.22
CA ALA A 29 -2.46 5.35 10.04
C ALA A 29 -2.77 4.53 8.77
N PRO A 30 -3.62 5.05 7.85
CA PRO A 30 -4.04 4.30 6.68
C PRO A 30 -2.91 4.08 5.66
N TRP A 31 -1.79 4.75 5.85
CA TRP A 31 -0.60 4.61 5.00
C TRP A 31 0.67 4.77 5.83
N ARG A 32 1.77 4.28 5.29
CA ARG A 32 3.12 4.53 5.79
C ARG A 32 4.04 4.95 4.65
N MET A 33 5.07 5.72 4.95
CA MET A 33 6.08 6.11 4.00
C MET A 33 7.47 5.74 4.51
N LEU A 34 8.22 5.04 3.67
CA LEU A 34 9.65 4.82 3.84
C LEU A 34 10.37 5.92 3.05
N ALA A 35 10.96 6.87 3.78
CA ALA A 35 11.63 8.01 3.17
C ALA A 35 13.15 7.80 3.15
N PRO A 36 13.85 8.18 2.06
CA PRO A 36 15.31 8.26 2.08
C PRO A 36 15.76 9.44 2.95
N ALA A 37 16.98 9.37 3.53
CA ALA A 37 17.56 10.50 4.24
C ALA A 37 17.65 11.76 3.37
N ARG A 38 17.83 11.56 2.06
CA ARG A 38 17.75 12.59 1.02
C ARG A 38 17.20 11.98 -0.25
N GLN A 39 16.14 12.57 -0.79
CA GLN A 39 15.65 12.15 -2.10
C GLN A 39 16.61 12.60 -3.20
N THR A 40 17.15 11.65 -3.94
CA THR A 40 18.07 11.87 -5.05
C THR A 40 17.52 11.36 -6.38
N ALA A 41 16.56 10.45 -6.34
CA ALA A 41 15.84 9.96 -7.51
C ALA A 41 14.54 10.77 -7.72
N PRO A 42 14.22 11.23 -8.94
CA PRO A 42 13.02 12.00 -9.24
C PRO A 42 11.78 11.12 -9.42
N VAL A 43 11.64 10.11 -8.56
CA VAL A 43 10.53 9.13 -8.58
C VAL A 43 10.05 8.85 -7.17
N VAL A 44 8.79 8.43 -7.05
CA VAL A 44 8.17 7.88 -5.84
C VAL A 44 7.64 6.51 -6.19
N PHE A 45 7.96 5.52 -5.36
CA PHE A 45 7.33 4.21 -5.43
C PHE A 45 6.05 4.22 -4.62
N ALA A 46 5.02 3.52 -5.12
CA ALA A 46 3.77 3.32 -4.40
C ALA A 46 3.40 1.84 -4.39
N SER A 47 3.02 1.33 -3.22
CA SER A 47 2.43 0.00 -3.02
C SER A 47 1.00 0.16 -2.49
N PRO A 48 0.01 0.39 -3.37
CA PRO A 48 -1.36 0.68 -2.97
C PRO A 48 -2.15 -0.55 -2.53
N HIS A 49 -1.67 -1.76 -2.80
CA HIS A 49 -2.41 -3.01 -2.65
C HIS A 49 -1.72 -4.04 -1.74
N SER A 50 -0.67 -3.68 -1.02
CA SER A 50 0.05 -4.57 -0.09
C SER A 50 -0.45 -4.48 1.36
N GLY A 51 -1.43 -3.61 1.63
CA GLY A 51 -1.98 -3.40 2.97
C GLY A 51 -2.71 -4.64 3.51
N ARG A 52 -2.52 -4.88 4.83
CA ARG A 52 -2.97 -6.10 5.53
C ARG A 52 -3.76 -5.82 6.79
N ASP A 53 -4.05 -4.55 7.07
CA ASP A 53 -4.84 -4.15 8.24
C ASP A 53 -6.33 -4.24 7.88
N TYR A 54 -6.89 -5.41 8.11
CA TYR A 54 -8.30 -5.70 7.83
C TYR A 54 -9.16 -5.20 8.99
N PRO A 55 -10.03 -4.19 8.80
CA PRO A 55 -10.95 -3.76 9.84
C PRO A 55 -11.86 -4.91 10.27
N PRO A 56 -12.03 -5.19 11.57
CA PRO A 56 -12.85 -6.30 12.05
C PRO A 56 -14.29 -6.25 11.55
N GLU A 57 -14.88 -5.07 11.46
CA GLU A 57 -16.24 -4.84 10.96
C GLU A 57 -16.35 -5.16 9.45
N PHE A 58 -15.31 -4.90 8.67
CA PHE A 58 -15.27 -5.27 7.25
C PHE A 58 -15.23 -6.79 7.09
N VAL A 59 -14.35 -7.47 7.83
CA VAL A 59 -14.28 -8.94 7.81
C VAL A 59 -15.61 -9.57 8.24
N ALA A 60 -16.24 -9.05 9.30
CA ALA A 60 -17.51 -9.55 9.80
C ALA A 60 -18.68 -9.36 8.82
N SER A 61 -18.64 -8.32 7.98
CA SER A 61 -19.65 -8.04 6.96
C SER A 61 -19.44 -8.83 5.66
N SER A 62 -18.25 -9.38 5.45
CA SER A 62 -17.90 -10.12 4.24
C SER A 62 -18.50 -11.53 4.24
N ARG A 63 -18.84 -12.02 3.03
CA ARG A 63 -19.17 -13.43 2.79
C ARG A 63 -17.92 -14.30 2.59
N LEU A 64 -16.78 -13.65 2.34
CA LEU A 64 -15.49 -14.30 2.15
C LEU A 64 -14.74 -14.37 3.48
N ASP A 65 -13.99 -15.42 3.68
CA ASP A 65 -13.08 -15.51 4.80
C ASP A 65 -11.81 -14.65 4.56
N VAL A 66 -10.97 -14.49 5.59
CA VAL A 66 -9.77 -13.65 5.50
C VAL A 66 -8.80 -14.17 4.44
N ILE A 67 -8.69 -15.47 4.22
CA ILE A 67 -7.79 -16.05 3.22
C ILE A 67 -8.28 -15.71 1.81
N GLU A 68 -9.58 -15.78 1.60
CA GLU A 68 -10.21 -15.44 0.32
C GLU A 68 -10.08 -13.93 0.03
N LEU A 69 -10.31 -13.08 1.03
CA LEU A 69 -10.11 -11.62 0.91
C LEU A 69 -8.67 -11.27 0.54
N ARG A 70 -7.70 -11.95 1.14
CA ARG A 70 -6.28 -11.75 0.86
C ARG A 70 -5.83 -12.12 -0.55
N ARG A 71 -6.64 -12.83 -1.32
CA ARG A 71 -6.34 -13.14 -2.73
C ARG A 71 -6.26 -11.90 -3.62
N SER A 72 -6.82 -10.78 -3.18
CA SER A 72 -6.74 -9.49 -3.88
C SER A 72 -5.47 -8.70 -3.55
N GLU A 73 -4.68 -9.11 -2.56
CA GLU A 73 -3.45 -8.42 -2.19
C GLU A 73 -2.36 -8.60 -3.25
N ASP A 74 -1.61 -7.53 -3.52
CA ASP A 74 -0.27 -7.61 -4.08
C ASP A 74 0.69 -7.91 -2.92
N ALA A 75 0.62 -9.16 -2.44
CA ALA A 75 1.25 -9.57 -1.19
C ALA A 75 2.77 -9.32 -1.21
N TYR A 76 3.29 -8.74 -0.11
CA TYR A 76 4.72 -8.48 0.11
C TYR A 76 5.37 -7.46 -0.85
N MET A 77 4.62 -6.75 -1.68
CA MET A 77 5.21 -5.74 -2.57
C MET A 77 5.87 -4.60 -1.80
N ASP A 78 5.34 -4.23 -0.65
CA ASP A 78 5.94 -3.27 0.27
C ASP A 78 7.29 -3.75 0.84
N GLU A 79 7.47 -5.06 1.03
CA GLU A 79 8.72 -5.67 1.49
C GLU A 79 9.73 -5.82 0.35
N ILE A 80 9.28 -6.21 -0.84
CA ILE A 80 10.12 -6.35 -2.04
C ILE A 80 10.74 -5.00 -2.43
N PHE A 81 9.98 -3.91 -2.31
CA PHE A 81 10.45 -2.56 -2.61
C PHE A 81 11.00 -1.79 -1.41
N ALA A 82 11.17 -2.44 -0.25
CA ALA A 82 11.65 -1.79 0.98
C ALA A 82 13.05 -1.15 0.85
N ALA A 83 13.85 -1.56 -0.13
CA ALA A 83 15.15 -0.96 -0.43
C ALA A 83 15.07 0.33 -1.29
N ALA A 84 13.89 0.78 -1.73
CA ALA A 84 13.75 2.00 -2.53
C ALA A 84 14.40 3.24 -1.88
N PRO A 85 14.30 3.48 -0.56
CA PRO A 85 15.00 4.58 0.10
C PRO A 85 16.52 4.53 -0.02
N ASP A 86 17.13 3.36 -0.04
CA ASP A 86 18.59 3.21 -0.20
C ASP A 86 19.07 3.68 -1.58
N HIS A 87 18.14 3.72 -2.54
CA HIS A 87 18.35 4.26 -3.90
C HIS A 87 17.84 5.70 -4.06
N GLY A 88 17.52 6.38 -2.96
CA GLY A 88 17.14 7.79 -2.95
C GLY A 88 15.70 8.06 -3.41
N ALA A 89 14.83 7.05 -3.42
CA ALA A 89 13.42 7.18 -3.76
C ALA A 89 12.52 6.82 -2.56
N PRO A 90 11.50 7.62 -2.20
CA PRO A 90 10.54 7.25 -1.17
C PRO A 90 9.61 6.13 -1.67
N LEU A 91 9.15 5.29 -0.72
CA LEU A 91 8.13 4.26 -0.94
C LEU A 91 6.91 4.56 -0.08
N LEU A 92 5.76 4.78 -0.69
CA LEU A 92 4.46 4.98 -0.05
C LEU A 92 3.67 3.66 -0.09
N CYS A 93 3.22 3.18 1.08
CA CYS A 93 2.49 1.92 1.21
C CYS A 93 1.12 2.17 1.82
N ALA A 94 0.06 1.62 1.24
CA ALA A 94 -1.24 1.50 1.90
C ALA A 94 -1.14 0.48 3.05
N GLN A 95 -1.84 0.73 4.15
CA GLN A 95 -1.96 -0.23 5.26
C GLN A 95 -3.29 -1.01 5.17
N PHE A 96 -4.35 -0.39 4.67
CA PHE A 96 -5.65 -1.03 4.44
C PHE A 96 -5.60 -2.00 3.25
N PRO A 97 -6.40 -3.06 3.27
CA PRO A 97 -6.43 -4.03 2.18
C PRO A 97 -7.15 -3.49 0.95
N ARG A 98 -6.70 -3.90 -0.23
CA ARG A 98 -7.33 -3.57 -1.51
C ARG A 98 -8.81 -3.96 -1.58
N ALA A 99 -9.18 -5.07 -0.95
CA ALA A 99 -10.57 -5.52 -0.89
C ALA A 99 -11.50 -4.55 -0.14
N TYR A 100 -10.95 -3.74 0.77
CA TYR A 100 -11.69 -2.72 1.52
C TYR A 100 -11.79 -1.42 0.72
N VAL A 101 -10.67 -0.92 0.21
CA VAL A 101 -10.59 0.27 -0.66
C VAL A 101 -9.50 0.07 -1.70
N ASP A 102 -9.83 0.14 -2.98
CA ASP A 102 -8.82 0.13 -4.03
C ASP A 102 -8.33 1.57 -4.30
N ALA A 103 -7.16 1.91 -3.71
CA ALA A 103 -6.54 3.23 -3.86
C ALA A 103 -6.06 3.54 -5.30
N ASN A 104 -6.10 2.57 -6.20
CA ASN A 104 -5.74 2.72 -7.61
C ASN A 104 -6.96 2.78 -8.55
N ARG A 105 -8.14 3.04 -8.00
CA ARG A 105 -9.39 3.22 -8.74
C ARG A 105 -9.89 4.65 -8.58
N GLU A 106 -10.66 5.10 -9.55
CA GLU A 106 -11.39 6.36 -9.45
C GLU A 106 -12.61 6.21 -8.54
N ALA A 107 -13.05 7.32 -7.97
CA ALA A 107 -14.30 7.34 -7.22
C ALA A 107 -15.45 6.85 -8.11
N PHE A 108 -16.29 5.96 -7.56
CA PHE A 108 -17.44 5.39 -8.27
C PHE A 108 -17.12 4.55 -9.51
N GLU A 109 -15.90 4.06 -9.66
CA GLU A 109 -15.52 3.07 -10.67
C GLU A 109 -15.90 1.67 -10.16
N LEU A 110 -17.11 1.19 -10.49
CA LEU A 110 -17.68 -0.05 -9.96
C LEU A 110 -18.08 -1.01 -11.07
N ASP A 111 -17.80 -2.31 -10.86
CA ASP A 111 -18.27 -3.36 -11.78
C ASP A 111 -19.77 -3.66 -11.50
N PRO A 112 -20.68 -3.44 -12.47
CA PRO A 112 -22.09 -3.74 -12.29
C PRO A 112 -22.39 -5.21 -11.96
N ALA A 113 -21.50 -6.13 -12.38
CA ALA A 113 -21.69 -7.56 -12.12
C ALA A 113 -21.54 -7.93 -10.63
N MET A 114 -20.96 -7.06 -9.82
CA MET A 114 -20.80 -7.25 -8.38
C MET A 114 -22.05 -6.87 -7.56
N PHE A 115 -23.05 -6.28 -8.19
CA PHE A 115 -24.24 -5.73 -7.51
C PHE A 115 -25.50 -6.44 -7.98
N ALA A 116 -26.44 -6.66 -7.04
CA ALA A 116 -27.74 -7.25 -7.34
C ALA A 116 -28.71 -6.21 -7.94
N ASP A 117 -28.58 -4.95 -7.53
CA ASP A 117 -29.44 -3.84 -7.96
C ASP A 117 -28.73 -2.99 -9.02
N PRO A 118 -29.48 -2.28 -9.89
CA PRO A 118 -28.93 -1.32 -10.83
C PRO A 118 -28.12 -0.23 -10.09
N LEU A 119 -26.94 0.09 -10.60
CA LEU A 119 -26.12 1.16 -10.07
C LEU A 119 -26.67 2.54 -10.48
N PRO A 120 -26.51 3.58 -9.65
CA PRO A 120 -26.89 4.95 -10.00
C PRO A 120 -26.14 5.47 -11.24
N ASP A 121 -26.73 6.41 -11.96
CA ASP A 121 -26.20 6.98 -13.22
C ASP A 121 -24.83 7.68 -13.07
N TYR A 122 -24.47 8.11 -11.86
CA TYR A 122 -23.17 8.74 -11.61
C TYR A 122 -22.02 7.73 -11.49
N VAL A 123 -22.31 6.43 -11.49
CA VAL A 123 -21.28 5.37 -11.38
C VAL A 123 -20.64 5.14 -12.74
N ASN A 124 -19.31 5.15 -12.77
CA ASN A 124 -18.56 4.79 -13.97
C ASN A 124 -18.48 3.26 -14.07
N THR A 125 -19.25 2.73 -15.02
CA THR A 125 -19.31 1.29 -15.30
C THR A 125 -18.58 0.89 -16.58
N SER A 126 -17.91 1.83 -17.25
CA SER A 126 -17.30 1.63 -18.58
C SER A 126 -15.77 1.71 -18.58
N SER A 127 -15.16 1.83 -17.41
CA SER A 127 -13.69 1.84 -17.31
C SER A 127 -13.08 0.50 -17.75
N PRO A 128 -12.00 0.51 -18.55
CA PRO A 128 -11.30 -0.73 -18.93
C PRO A 128 -10.75 -1.52 -17.73
N ARG A 129 -10.59 -0.88 -16.57
CA ARG A 129 -10.11 -1.52 -15.34
C ARG A 129 -11.17 -2.36 -14.64
N ILE A 130 -12.46 -2.11 -14.91
CA ILE A 130 -13.58 -2.84 -14.31
C ILE A 130 -13.54 -4.33 -14.70
N ALA A 131 -13.16 -4.63 -15.94
CA ALA A 131 -13.08 -5.99 -16.46
C ALA A 131 -11.77 -6.72 -16.10
N ALA A 132 -10.82 -6.06 -15.45
CA ALA A 132 -9.49 -6.58 -15.13
C ALA A 132 -9.32 -6.91 -13.62
N GLY A 133 -10.40 -6.83 -12.84
CA GLY A 133 -10.41 -7.08 -11.39
C GLY A 133 -10.75 -8.49 -11.00
#